data_79ee4387c56041dd3c1e7203e4fea3e4
#
_entry.id   79ee4387c56041dd3c1e7203e4fea3e4
#
_cell.length_a   1.000
_cell.length_b   1.000
_cell.length_c   1.000
_cell.angle_alpha   90.00
_cell.angle_beta   90.00
_cell.angle_gamma   90.00
#
_symmetry.space_group_name_H-M   'P 1'
#
loop_
_entity.id
_entity.type
_entity.pdbx_description
1 polymer ?
#
loop_
_entity_poly.entity_id
_entity_poly.type
_entity_poly.pdbx_seq_one_letter_code
_entity_poly.pdbx_strand_id
1 'polypeptide(L)'
;MTSPLVLLDLDGTLIDSIPGITASLAVAFRRCGLPVPTAAELQSFVGPPIGDSMRAHGVPEDRVDEVITAYREDFGVTGMYDATVYDGVPELLADLRAAGCRLVVATSKPEVFAVPICADHGLAPLLDGVFGASLDESDTKADVIARALAAEPQPASRRSSTHRPS
;
A
#
# COMPACT_ATOMS: atom_id res chain seq x y z
N MET A 1 -22.01 18.80 -8.78
CA MET A 1 -21.92 17.32 -8.72
C MET A 1 -20.64 16.96 -8.00
N THR A 2 -20.69 16.02 -7.06
CA THR A 2 -19.49 15.52 -6.39
C THR A 2 -18.74 14.57 -7.34
N SER A 3 -17.43 14.77 -7.52
CA SER A 3 -16.59 13.86 -8.29
C SER A 3 -16.59 12.48 -7.63
N PRO A 4 -16.79 11.39 -8.38
CA PRO A 4 -16.67 10.05 -7.83
C PRO A 4 -15.28 9.81 -7.26
N LEU A 5 -15.19 9.18 -6.08
CA LEU A 5 -13.94 8.74 -5.48
C LEU A 5 -13.70 7.27 -5.81
N VAL A 6 -12.53 6.99 -6.35
CA VAL A 6 -12.06 5.62 -6.60
C VAL A 6 -10.92 5.32 -5.64
N LEU A 7 -11.12 4.33 -4.78
CA LEU A 7 -10.07 3.80 -3.91
C LEU A 7 -9.39 2.61 -4.60
N LEU A 8 -8.07 2.66 -4.65
CA LEU A 8 -7.23 1.70 -5.36
C LEU A 8 -6.26 1.04 -4.37
N ASP A 9 -6.08 -0.27 -4.46
CA ASP A 9 -4.96 -0.92 -3.80
C ASP A 9 -3.69 -0.75 -4.62
N LEU A 10 -2.53 -1.08 -4.05
CA LEU A 10 -1.23 -0.92 -4.70
C LEU A 10 -0.68 -2.29 -5.15
N ASP A 11 -0.23 -3.11 -4.20
CA ASP A 11 0.40 -4.41 -4.49
C ASP A 11 -0.61 -5.39 -5.10
N GLY A 12 -0.30 -5.94 -6.26
CA GLY A 12 -1.17 -6.88 -6.98
C GLY A 12 -2.37 -6.22 -7.68
N THR A 13 -2.49 -4.90 -7.65
CA THR A 13 -3.55 -4.13 -8.30
C THR A 13 -2.99 -3.12 -9.30
N LEU A 14 -2.15 -2.20 -8.86
CA LEU A 14 -1.49 -1.22 -9.74
C LEU A 14 -0.10 -1.67 -10.15
N ILE A 15 0.59 -2.40 -9.29
CA ILE A 15 1.96 -2.87 -9.51
C ILE A 15 2.10 -4.36 -9.19
N ASP A 16 2.97 -5.03 -9.93
CA ASP A 16 3.56 -6.31 -9.55
C ASP A 16 4.80 -6.05 -8.69
N SER A 17 4.66 -6.24 -7.39
CA SER A 17 5.71 -6.04 -6.39
C SER A 17 6.32 -7.34 -5.89
N ILE A 18 5.87 -8.49 -6.40
CA ILE A 18 6.35 -9.83 -5.99
C ILE A 18 7.87 -9.93 -6.09
N PRO A 19 8.53 -9.52 -7.19
CA PRO A 19 9.99 -9.66 -7.31
C PRO A 19 10.75 -8.96 -6.19
N GLY A 20 10.45 -7.70 -5.93
CA GLY A 20 11.15 -6.91 -4.90
C GLY A 20 10.88 -7.41 -3.49
N ILE A 21 9.64 -7.76 -3.16
CA ILE A 21 9.27 -8.27 -1.83
C ILE A 21 9.98 -9.62 -1.58
N THR A 22 9.90 -10.55 -2.52
CA THR A 22 10.46 -11.89 -2.32
C THR A 22 11.98 -11.89 -2.28
N ALA A 23 12.63 -11.03 -3.08
CA ALA A 23 14.09 -10.86 -3.03
C ALA A 23 14.55 -10.31 -1.68
N SER A 24 13.90 -9.26 -1.17
CA SER A 24 14.26 -8.66 0.13
C SER A 24 13.95 -9.59 1.30
N LEU A 25 12.89 -10.39 1.23
CA LEU A 25 12.62 -11.44 2.22
C LEU A 25 13.76 -12.49 2.22
N ALA A 26 14.18 -12.98 1.05
CA ALA A 26 15.27 -13.94 0.96
C ALA A 26 16.59 -13.37 1.54
N VAL A 27 16.86 -12.09 1.34
CA VAL A 27 17.99 -11.38 1.95
C VAL A 27 17.85 -11.37 3.48
N ALA A 28 16.68 -11.03 4.00
CA ALA A 28 16.42 -10.97 5.44
C ALA A 28 16.63 -12.31 6.13
N PHE A 29 16.05 -13.39 5.59
CA PHE A 29 16.24 -14.74 6.14
C PHE A 29 17.72 -15.15 6.16
N ARG A 30 18.47 -14.88 5.08
CA ARG A 30 19.92 -15.16 5.03
C ARG A 30 20.70 -14.36 6.06
N ARG A 31 20.44 -13.06 6.19
CA ARG A 31 21.11 -12.18 7.17
C ARG A 31 20.90 -12.65 8.59
N CYS A 32 19.70 -13.16 8.89
CA CYS A 32 19.37 -13.68 10.21
C CYS A 32 19.79 -15.14 10.42
N GLY A 33 20.46 -15.78 9.45
CA GLY A 33 20.90 -17.18 9.56
C GLY A 33 19.75 -18.19 9.61
N LEU A 34 18.57 -17.83 9.07
CA LEU A 34 17.41 -18.70 8.99
C LEU A 34 17.32 -19.36 7.61
N PRO A 35 16.72 -20.56 7.51
CA PRO A 35 16.46 -21.19 6.23
C PRO A 35 15.60 -20.27 5.36
N VAL A 36 16.03 -20.03 4.12
CA VAL A 36 15.26 -19.21 3.18
C VAL A 36 14.06 -20.02 2.69
N PRO A 37 12.83 -19.50 2.82
CA PRO A 37 11.64 -20.16 2.29
C PRO A 37 11.73 -20.36 0.77
N THR A 38 10.98 -21.33 0.24
CA THR A 38 10.87 -21.56 -1.19
C THR A 38 10.23 -20.36 -1.90
N ALA A 39 10.40 -20.27 -3.22
CA ALA A 39 9.80 -19.19 -4.00
C ALA A 39 8.28 -19.09 -3.82
N ALA A 40 7.58 -20.22 -3.75
CA ALA A 40 6.12 -20.26 -3.52
C ALA A 40 5.75 -19.76 -2.12
N GLU A 41 6.52 -20.14 -1.10
CA GLU A 41 6.33 -19.66 0.27
C GLU A 41 6.60 -18.16 0.38
N LEU A 42 7.67 -17.66 -0.25
CA LEU A 42 7.97 -16.22 -0.27
C LEU A 42 6.84 -15.41 -0.92
N GLN A 43 6.20 -15.92 -1.97
CA GLN A 43 5.05 -15.25 -2.58
C GLN A 43 3.86 -15.13 -1.63
N SER A 44 3.67 -16.08 -0.72
CA SER A 44 2.59 -16.05 0.26
C SER A 44 2.71 -14.93 1.30
N PHE A 45 3.88 -14.29 1.40
CA PHE A 45 4.05 -13.09 2.23
C PHE A 45 3.42 -11.84 1.62
N VAL A 46 3.11 -11.84 0.33
CA VAL A 46 2.53 -10.68 -0.35
C VAL A 46 1.04 -10.59 -0.05
N GLY A 47 0.64 -9.51 0.63
CA GLY A 47 -0.75 -9.24 1.01
C GLY A 47 -1.01 -9.26 2.51
N PRO A 48 -0.77 -10.38 3.23
CA PRO A 48 -0.94 -10.42 4.68
C PRO A 48 0.04 -9.49 5.42
N PRO A 49 -0.25 -9.13 6.68
CA PRO A 49 0.72 -8.48 7.56
C PRO A 49 2.00 -9.32 7.66
N ILE A 50 3.16 -8.66 7.54
CA ILE A 50 4.43 -9.39 7.44
C ILE A 50 4.76 -10.18 8.71
N GLY A 51 4.40 -9.66 9.88
CA GLY A 51 4.60 -10.36 11.15
C GLY A 51 3.83 -11.66 11.22
N ASP A 52 2.59 -11.68 10.74
CA ASP A 52 1.76 -12.89 10.68
C ASP A 52 2.36 -13.93 9.73
N SER A 53 2.84 -13.48 8.58
CA SER A 53 3.52 -14.33 7.61
C SER A 53 4.80 -14.95 8.18
N MET A 54 5.62 -14.17 8.91
CA MET A 54 6.82 -14.67 9.58
C MET A 54 6.50 -15.81 10.56
N ARG A 55 5.47 -15.62 11.41
CA ARG A 55 5.01 -16.64 12.36
C ARG A 55 4.48 -17.89 11.66
N ALA A 56 3.67 -17.71 10.63
CA ALA A 56 3.14 -18.82 9.84
C ALA A 56 4.22 -19.68 9.17
N HIS A 57 5.39 -19.07 8.87
CA HIS A 57 6.54 -19.76 8.29
C HIS A 57 7.58 -20.20 9.31
N GLY A 58 7.20 -20.25 10.59
CA GLY A 58 8.02 -20.86 11.65
C GLY A 58 9.17 -19.99 12.14
N VAL A 59 9.17 -18.68 11.90
CA VAL A 59 10.12 -17.77 12.53
C VAL A 59 9.79 -17.72 14.03
N PRO A 60 10.78 -18.00 14.93
CA PRO A 60 10.56 -17.92 16.37
C PRO A 60 10.10 -16.52 16.77
N GLU A 61 9.13 -16.46 17.72
CA GLU A 61 8.50 -15.20 18.13
C GLU A 61 9.52 -14.13 18.57
N ASP A 62 10.53 -14.54 19.30
CA ASP A 62 11.62 -13.67 19.76
C ASP A 62 12.57 -13.18 18.64
N ARG A 63 12.39 -13.70 17.42
CA ARG A 63 13.19 -13.32 16.25
C ARG A 63 12.38 -12.63 15.13
N VAL A 64 11.07 -12.55 15.27
CA VAL A 64 10.20 -11.95 14.24
C VAL A 64 10.63 -10.51 13.95
N ASP A 65 10.82 -9.69 14.98
CA ASP A 65 11.20 -8.28 14.82
C ASP A 65 12.57 -8.11 14.17
N GLU A 66 13.53 -9.00 14.47
CA GLU A 66 14.85 -9.01 13.83
C GLU A 66 14.74 -9.24 12.31
N VAL A 67 13.94 -10.23 11.90
CA VAL A 67 13.78 -10.56 10.48
C VAL A 67 13.01 -9.47 9.75
N ILE A 68 11.98 -8.90 10.36
CA ILE A 68 11.24 -7.77 9.80
C ILE A 68 12.15 -6.55 9.63
N THR A 69 12.99 -6.25 10.60
CA THR A 69 13.96 -5.15 10.50
C THR A 69 14.90 -5.36 9.32
N ALA A 70 15.52 -6.54 9.21
CA ALA A 70 16.39 -6.87 8.10
C ALA A 70 15.69 -6.81 6.74
N TYR A 71 14.43 -7.24 6.67
CA TYR A 71 13.60 -7.10 5.47
C TYR A 71 13.37 -5.64 5.09
N ARG A 72 12.95 -4.80 6.03
CA ARG A 72 12.65 -3.39 5.79
C ARG A 72 13.88 -2.59 5.38
N GLU A 73 15.03 -2.90 5.94
CA GLU A 73 16.30 -2.29 5.54
C GLU A 73 16.63 -2.56 4.08
N ASP A 74 16.54 -3.81 3.64
CA ASP A 74 16.81 -4.18 2.25
C ASP A 74 15.71 -3.67 1.31
N PHE A 75 14.44 -3.86 1.70
CA PHE A 75 13.30 -3.43 0.90
C PHE A 75 13.30 -1.93 0.64
N GLY A 76 13.57 -1.12 1.65
CA GLY A 76 13.59 0.34 1.54
C GLY A 76 14.70 0.90 0.64
N VAL A 77 15.76 0.13 0.41
CA VAL A 77 16.91 0.54 -0.43
C VAL A 77 16.87 -0.10 -1.82
N THR A 78 16.37 -1.32 -1.93
CA THR A 78 16.44 -2.11 -3.16
C THR A 78 15.06 -2.62 -3.60
N GLY A 79 14.38 -3.38 -2.75
CA GLY A 79 13.19 -4.14 -3.14
C GLY A 79 12.00 -3.27 -3.54
N MET A 80 11.83 -2.11 -2.93
CA MET A 80 10.73 -1.20 -3.25
C MET A 80 10.78 -0.66 -4.69
N TYR A 81 11.95 -0.66 -5.32
CA TYR A 81 12.15 -0.23 -6.70
C TYR A 81 12.05 -1.37 -7.71
N ASP A 82 12.09 -2.61 -7.26
CA ASP A 82 11.95 -3.80 -8.09
C ASP A 82 10.48 -4.22 -8.20
N ALA A 83 9.74 -3.38 -8.89
CA ALA A 83 8.32 -3.59 -9.18
C ALA A 83 7.99 -3.09 -10.59
N THR A 84 6.91 -3.58 -11.16
CA THR A 84 6.45 -3.19 -12.50
C THR A 84 4.99 -2.75 -12.41
N VAL A 85 4.66 -1.61 -13.00
CA VAL A 85 3.27 -1.17 -13.19
C VAL A 85 2.61 -2.12 -14.18
N TYR A 86 1.42 -2.65 -13.85
CA TYR A 86 0.70 -3.51 -14.79
C TYR A 86 0.32 -2.77 -16.06
N ASP A 87 0.38 -3.48 -17.17
CA ASP A 87 -0.02 -2.96 -18.49
C ASP A 87 -1.45 -2.40 -18.43
N GLY A 88 -1.65 -1.23 -19.01
CA GLY A 88 -2.94 -0.55 -19.06
C GLY A 88 -3.30 0.26 -17.81
N VAL A 89 -2.55 0.16 -16.71
CA VAL A 89 -2.84 0.93 -15.49
C VAL A 89 -2.68 2.44 -15.70
N PRO A 90 -1.59 2.96 -16.29
CA PRO A 90 -1.45 4.39 -16.51
C PRO A 90 -2.60 4.97 -17.37
N GLU A 91 -2.97 4.27 -18.44
CA GLU A 91 -4.07 4.66 -19.34
C GLU A 91 -5.41 4.65 -18.62
N LEU A 92 -5.70 3.60 -17.82
CA LEU A 92 -6.92 3.52 -17.04
C LEU A 92 -7.02 4.67 -16.01
N LEU A 93 -5.94 4.97 -15.30
CA LEU A 93 -5.93 6.07 -14.34
C LEU A 93 -6.14 7.42 -15.03
N ALA A 94 -5.52 7.63 -16.20
CA ALA A 94 -5.73 8.84 -17.00
C ALA A 94 -7.17 8.97 -17.48
N ASP A 95 -7.79 7.89 -17.95
CA ASP A 95 -9.19 7.86 -18.40
C ASP A 95 -10.16 8.14 -17.24
N LEU A 96 -9.93 7.55 -16.07
CA LEU A 96 -10.75 7.82 -14.88
C LEU A 96 -10.65 9.29 -14.45
N ARG A 97 -9.47 9.89 -14.50
CA ARG A 97 -9.28 11.32 -14.21
C ARG A 97 -10.02 12.19 -15.24
N ALA A 98 -9.89 11.85 -16.52
CA ALA A 98 -10.60 12.56 -17.60
C ALA A 98 -12.13 12.46 -17.45
N ALA A 99 -12.64 11.37 -16.90
CA ALA A 99 -14.03 11.19 -16.53
C ALA A 99 -14.46 11.95 -15.25
N GLY A 100 -13.54 12.69 -14.62
CA GLY A 100 -13.80 13.49 -13.42
C GLY A 100 -13.72 12.74 -12.10
N CYS A 101 -13.15 11.53 -12.10
CA CYS A 101 -12.93 10.77 -10.87
C CYS A 101 -11.75 11.31 -10.07
N ARG A 102 -11.83 11.23 -8.77
CA ARG A 102 -10.70 11.38 -7.86
C ARG A 102 -10.12 10.00 -7.56
N LEU A 103 -8.79 9.89 -7.61
CA LEU A 103 -8.09 8.63 -7.49
C LEU A 103 -7.18 8.63 -6.26
N VAL A 104 -7.44 7.72 -5.33
CA VAL A 104 -6.68 7.62 -4.09
C VAL A 104 -6.23 6.19 -3.87
N VAL A 105 -4.96 5.99 -3.59
CA VAL A 105 -4.44 4.70 -3.14
C VAL A 105 -4.73 4.53 -1.66
N ALA A 106 -5.31 3.38 -1.30
CA ALA A 106 -5.49 2.94 0.08
C ALA A 106 -4.95 1.50 0.19
N THR A 107 -3.79 1.33 0.82
CA THR A 107 -3.05 0.06 0.83
C THR A 107 -2.70 -0.39 2.23
N SER A 108 -2.62 -1.70 2.45
CA SER A 108 -2.07 -2.28 3.68
C SER A 108 -0.55 -2.18 3.76
N LYS A 109 0.12 -1.84 2.66
CA LYS A 109 1.55 -1.53 2.67
C LYS A 109 1.83 -0.32 3.57
N PRO A 110 2.92 -0.32 4.35
CA PRO A 110 3.32 0.86 5.11
C PRO A 110 3.45 2.10 4.22
N GLU A 111 2.86 3.22 4.66
CA GLU A 111 2.80 4.47 3.89
C GLU A 111 4.19 5.00 3.55
N VAL A 112 5.17 4.80 4.44
CA VAL A 112 6.57 5.19 4.21
C VAL A 112 7.20 4.52 2.99
N PHE A 113 6.66 3.37 2.55
CA PHE A 113 7.05 2.70 1.32
C PHE A 113 6.09 3.00 0.17
N ALA A 114 4.78 3.07 0.43
CA ALA A 114 3.78 3.26 -0.61
C ALA A 114 3.94 4.61 -1.34
N VAL A 115 4.20 5.69 -0.61
CA VAL A 115 4.37 7.03 -1.19
C VAL A 115 5.56 7.09 -2.15
N PRO A 116 6.80 6.72 -1.76
CA PRO A 116 7.93 6.75 -2.68
C PRO A 116 7.80 5.74 -3.84
N ILE A 117 7.15 4.59 -3.64
CA ILE A 117 6.88 3.64 -4.73
C ILE A 117 6.00 4.27 -5.80
N CYS A 118 4.90 4.92 -5.40
CA CYS A 118 4.02 5.61 -6.35
C CYS A 118 4.74 6.72 -7.11
N ALA A 119 5.66 7.44 -6.46
CA ALA A 119 6.46 8.47 -7.09
C ALA A 119 7.46 7.89 -8.09
N ASP A 120 8.22 6.88 -7.70
CA ASP A 120 9.25 6.25 -8.52
C ASP A 120 8.69 5.57 -9.77
N HIS A 121 7.52 4.95 -9.64
CA HIS A 121 6.86 4.24 -10.74
C HIS A 121 5.94 5.12 -11.59
N GLY A 122 5.99 6.44 -11.42
CA GLY A 122 5.25 7.40 -12.24
C GLY A 122 3.75 7.45 -11.99
N LEU A 123 3.26 6.88 -10.88
CA LEU A 123 1.84 6.87 -10.52
C LEU A 123 1.41 8.15 -9.79
N ALA A 124 2.32 8.77 -9.03
CA ALA A 124 1.99 9.92 -8.18
C ALA A 124 1.29 11.08 -8.92
N PRO A 125 1.69 11.47 -10.16
CA PRO A 125 1.00 12.53 -10.90
C PRO A 125 -0.45 12.18 -11.28
N LEU A 126 -0.81 10.90 -11.30
CA LEU A 126 -2.15 10.42 -11.64
C LEU A 126 -3.05 10.24 -10.42
N LEU A 127 -2.52 10.36 -9.23
CA LEU A 127 -3.22 10.13 -7.96
C LEU A 127 -3.46 11.44 -7.21
N ASP A 128 -4.58 11.52 -6.52
CA ASP A 128 -4.94 12.63 -5.64
C ASP A 128 -4.45 12.40 -4.20
N GLY A 129 -4.09 11.18 -3.84
CA GLY A 129 -3.52 10.84 -2.55
C GLY A 129 -3.05 9.40 -2.46
N VAL A 130 -2.15 9.14 -1.51
CA VAL A 130 -1.66 7.79 -1.19
C VAL A 130 -1.73 7.62 0.32
N PHE A 131 -2.52 6.65 0.76
CA PHE A 131 -2.68 6.28 2.16
C PHE A 131 -2.22 4.85 2.37
N GLY A 132 -1.36 4.65 3.33
CA GLY A 132 -0.84 3.34 3.70
C GLY A 132 -1.00 3.07 5.19
N ALA A 133 -0.67 1.84 5.60
CA ALA A 133 -0.66 1.46 7.00
C ALA A 133 0.47 2.12 7.77
N SER A 134 0.37 2.11 9.09
CA SER A 134 1.50 2.44 9.98
C SER A 134 2.60 1.37 9.88
N LEU A 135 3.83 1.77 10.17
CA LEU A 135 4.98 0.87 10.07
C LEU A 135 4.95 -0.25 11.13
N ASP A 136 4.30 0.01 12.26
CA ASP A 136 4.14 -0.96 13.36
C ASP A 136 3.01 -1.99 13.14
N GLU A 137 2.36 -1.95 11.97
CA GLU A 137 1.26 -2.83 11.58
C GLU A 137 0.02 -2.74 12.50
N SER A 138 -0.14 -1.64 13.25
CA SER A 138 -1.30 -1.42 14.12
C SER A 138 -2.58 -1.08 13.32
N ASP A 139 -2.43 -0.56 12.10
CA ASP A 139 -3.54 -0.21 11.22
C ASP A 139 -4.07 -1.42 10.45
N THR A 140 -5.37 -1.56 10.43
CA THR A 140 -6.07 -2.46 9.50
C THR A 140 -6.30 -1.78 8.14
N LYS A 141 -6.64 -2.56 7.12
CA LYS A 141 -7.06 -2.00 5.82
C LYS A 141 -8.25 -1.05 5.98
N ALA A 142 -9.18 -1.37 6.89
CA ALA A 142 -10.34 -0.52 7.17
C ALA A 142 -9.92 0.83 7.77
N ASP A 143 -8.92 0.86 8.65
CA ASP A 143 -8.40 2.11 9.23
C ASP A 143 -7.77 2.99 8.15
N VAL A 144 -7.02 2.41 7.23
CA VAL A 144 -6.43 3.13 6.09
C VAL A 144 -7.52 3.73 5.20
N ILE A 145 -8.54 2.94 4.86
CA ILE A 145 -9.68 3.41 4.06
C ILE A 145 -10.42 4.54 4.78
N ALA A 146 -10.64 4.41 6.08
CA ALA A 146 -11.31 5.44 6.89
C ALA A 146 -10.54 6.78 6.86
N ARG A 147 -9.20 6.74 6.96
CA ARG A 147 -8.37 7.94 6.82
C ARG A 147 -8.43 8.54 5.42
N ALA A 148 -8.39 7.71 4.39
CA ALA A 148 -8.53 8.17 3.00
C ALA A 148 -9.87 8.88 2.77
N LEU A 149 -10.97 8.32 3.27
CA LEU A 149 -12.30 8.92 3.18
C LEU A 149 -12.42 10.22 4.00
N ALA A 150 -11.82 10.28 5.19
CA ALA A 150 -11.83 11.47 6.04
C ALA A 150 -11.03 12.64 5.46
N ALA A 151 -9.99 12.35 4.67
CA ALA A 151 -9.16 13.36 4.00
C ALA A 151 -9.84 13.95 2.75
N GLU A 152 -10.92 13.32 2.26
CA GLU A 152 -11.66 13.82 1.12
C GLU A 152 -12.44 15.08 1.48
N PRO A 153 -12.53 16.09 0.57
CA PRO A 153 -13.36 17.26 0.78
C PRO A 153 -14.83 16.83 0.96
N GLN A 154 -15.36 17.10 2.13
CA GLN A 154 -16.80 16.88 2.38
C GLN A 154 -17.61 17.76 1.42
N PRO A 155 -18.66 17.25 0.76
CA PRO A 155 -19.58 18.11 0.02
C PRO A 155 -20.12 19.17 0.99
N ALA A 156 -20.04 20.45 0.59
CA ALA A 156 -20.54 21.54 1.40
C ALA A 156 -21.97 21.19 1.85
N SER A 157 -22.18 21.00 3.16
CA SER A 157 -23.51 20.78 3.72
C SER A 157 -24.37 21.97 3.30
N ARG A 158 -25.44 21.73 2.55
CA ARG A 158 -26.42 22.75 2.28
C ARG A 158 -26.95 23.23 3.63
N ARG A 159 -26.48 24.39 4.09
CA ARG A 159 -27.14 25.07 5.18
C ARG A 159 -28.56 25.36 4.70
N SER A 160 -29.55 24.61 5.20
CA SER A 160 -30.94 24.96 5.04
C SER A 160 -31.14 26.27 5.79
N SER A 161 -31.13 27.38 5.07
CA SER A 161 -31.64 28.62 5.59
C SER A 161 -33.14 28.49 5.72
N THR A 162 -33.64 28.05 6.87
CA THR A 162 -35.01 28.25 7.26
C THR A 162 -35.18 29.74 7.54
N HIS A 163 -35.55 30.48 6.50
CA HIS A 163 -36.07 31.82 6.63
C HIS A 163 -37.46 31.66 7.19
N ARG A 164 -37.66 32.02 8.46
CA ARG A 164 -38.99 32.20 9.07
C ARG A 164 -39.47 33.60 8.71
N PRO A 165 -40.58 33.79 8.00
CA PRO A 165 -41.17 35.10 7.89
C PRO A 165 -41.93 35.43 9.19
N SER A 166 -41.76 36.66 9.62
CA SER A 166 -42.53 37.30 10.71
C SER A 166 -43.97 37.61 10.29
#